data_2cd7ae9c18392dc2a6d854bb105dffbd
#
_entry.id   2cd7ae9c18392dc2a6d854bb105dffbd
#
_cell.length_a   1.000
_cell.length_b   1.000
_cell.length_c   1.000
_cell.angle_alpha   90.00
_cell.angle_beta   90.00
_cell.angle_gamma   90.00
#
_symmetry.space_group_name_H-M   'P 1'
#
loop_
_entity.id
_entity.type
_entity.pdbx_description
1 polymer ?
#
loop_
_entity_poly.entity_id
_entity_poly.type
_entity_poly.pdbx_seq_one_letter_code
_entity_poly.pdbx_strand_id
1 'polypeptide(L)'
;MAEKVFISGSRDIDGYTDEMSDILKKLMDSGAYILVGDAIGADRMVQLYFKLFRYKDVTVYCSRNLTRNNLGNFPVKRVETSEKGRKFFESKDIAMSQDCDRAVCFWNGYSKGTKANIDRLKAMGKDVEVIICKRANMRRGCSAR
;
A
#
# COMPACT_ATOMS: atom_id res chain seq x y z
N MET A 1 -17.09 -8.05 10.33
CA MET A 1 -15.79 -7.42 10.58
C MET A 1 -15.21 -6.88 9.29
N ALA A 2 -14.49 -5.77 9.37
CA ALA A 2 -13.89 -5.18 8.19
C ALA A 2 -12.81 -6.09 7.60
N GLU A 3 -12.79 -6.19 6.29
CA GLU A 3 -11.74 -6.90 5.57
C GLU A 3 -10.44 -6.11 5.65
N LYS A 4 -9.33 -6.78 5.92
CA LYS A 4 -7.99 -6.17 5.95
C LYS A 4 -7.36 -6.27 4.56
N VAL A 5 -7.08 -5.14 3.95
CA VAL A 5 -6.53 -5.07 2.61
C VAL A 5 -5.14 -4.43 2.64
N PHE A 6 -4.14 -5.21 2.23
CA PHE A 6 -2.77 -4.72 2.07
C PHE A 6 -2.65 -4.04 0.70
N ILE A 7 -2.28 -2.78 0.68
CA ILE A 7 -2.02 -2.05 -0.56
C ILE A 7 -0.51 -1.86 -0.70
N SER A 8 0.06 -2.46 -1.72
CA SER A 8 1.47 -2.37 -2.08
C SER A 8 1.62 -1.67 -3.42
N GLY A 9 2.79 -1.15 -3.71
CA GLY A 9 3.02 -0.59 -5.03
C GLY A 9 4.42 -0.07 -5.26
N SER A 10 4.67 0.33 -6.49
CA SER A 10 5.98 0.76 -6.96
C SER A 10 6.35 2.14 -6.43
N ARG A 11 7.64 2.33 -6.18
CA ARG A 11 8.16 3.55 -5.55
C ARG A 11 8.19 4.75 -6.51
N ASP A 12 8.05 4.54 -7.80
CA ASP A 12 8.03 5.60 -8.81
C ASP A 12 6.62 6.10 -9.14
N ILE A 13 5.59 5.62 -8.46
CA ILE A 13 4.22 6.09 -8.63
C ILE A 13 4.08 7.45 -7.94
N ASP A 14 3.84 8.49 -8.71
CA ASP A 14 3.77 9.88 -8.25
C ASP A 14 2.43 10.55 -8.54
N GLY A 15 1.41 9.78 -8.82
CA GLY A 15 0.07 10.25 -9.11
C GLY A 15 -0.93 9.12 -9.10
N TYR A 16 -2.13 9.37 -9.63
CA TYR A 16 -3.22 8.40 -9.65
C TYR A 16 -3.64 8.11 -11.08
N THR A 17 -3.76 6.83 -11.42
CA THR A 17 -4.52 6.44 -12.60
C THR A 17 -6.00 6.38 -12.24
N ASP A 18 -6.87 6.36 -13.23
CA ASP A 18 -8.31 6.22 -12.99
C ASP A 18 -8.62 4.92 -12.24
N GLU A 19 -7.93 3.84 -12.60
CA GLU A 19 -8.10 2.54 -11.93
C GLU A 19 -7.69 2.59 -10.46
N MET A 20 -6.58 3.28 -10.14
CA MET A 20 -6.17 3.47 -8.76
C MET A 20 -7.25 4.18 -7.95
N SER A 21 -7.75 5.29 -8.46
CA SER A 21 -8.79 6.07 -7.79
C SER A 21 -10.08 5.28 -7.59
N ASP A 22 -10.48 4.53 -8.60
CA ASP A 22 -11.69 3.71 -8.54
C ASP A 22 -11.58 2.62 -7.46
N ILE A 23 -10.45 1.94 -7.39
CA ILE A 23 -10.21 0.89 -6.40
C ILE A 23 -10.12 1.47 -4.99
N LEU A 24 -9.40 2.57 -4.80
CA LEU A 24 -9.30 3.21 -3.50
C LEU A 24 -10.66 3.67 -2.99
N LYS A 25 -11.48 4.22 -3.89
CA LYS A 25 -12.85 4.61 -3.55
C LYS A 25 -13.70 3.41 -3.15
N LYS A 26 -13.62 2.32 -3.89
CA LYS A 26 -14.37 1.09 -3.57
C LYS A 26 -13.97 0.53 -2.21
N LEU A 27 -12.68 0.52 -1.90
CA LEU A 27 -12.19 0.05 -0.60
C LEU A 27 -12.73 0.93 0.53
N MET A 28 -12.68 2.24 0.35
CA MET A 28 -13.21 3.19 1.32
C MET A 28 -14.72 3.01 1.52
N ASP A 29 -15.46 2.90 0.43
CA ASP A 29 -16.92 2.75 0.48
C ASP A 29 -17.35 1.41 1.12
N SER A 30 -16.53 0.38 1.00
CA SER A 30 -16.78 -0.92 1.61
C SER A 30 -16.41 -0.99 3.10
N GLY A 31 -15.76 0.03 3.62
CA GLY A 31 -15.28 0.04 5.01
C GLY A 31 -14.08 -0.85 5.25
N ALA A 32 -13.27 -1.13 4.22
CA ALA A 32 -12.08 -1.95 4.35
C ALA A 32 -11.08 -1.34 5.33
N TYR A 33 -10.35 -2.18 6.06
CA TYR A 33 -9.24 -1.76 6.90
C TYR A 33 -7.95 -1.85 6.10
N ILE A 34 -7.27 -0.72 5.93
CA ILE A 34 -6.13 -0.60 5.01
C ILE A 34 -4.82 -0.79 5.75
N LEU A 35 -3.96 -1.67 5.21
CA LEU A 35 -2.58 -1.84 5.65
C LEU A 35 -1.68 -1.29 4.54
N VAL A 36 -0.86 -0.32 4.85
CA VAL A 36 0.02 0.33 3.87
C VAL A 36 1.38 0.62 4.51
N GLY A 37 2.43 0.59 3.70
CA GLY A 37 3.77 0.90 4.16
C GLY A 37 4.05 2.40 4.23
N ASP A 38 5.30 2.73 4.54
CA ASP A 38 5.76 4.11 4.73
C ASP A 38 6.75 4.57 3.66
N ALA A 39 6.84 3.86 2.54
CA ALA A 39 7.76 4.21 1.45
C ALA A 39 7.25 5.39 0.63
N ILE A 40 8.12 5.95 -0.21
CA ILE A 40 7.71 6.90 -1.24
C ILE A 40 6.93 6.15 -2.33
N GLY A 41 6.32 6.90 -3.24
CA GLY A 41 5.60 6.32 -4.36
C GLY A 41 4.19 5.89 -3.99
N ALA A 42 3.82 4.66 -4.34
CA ALA A 42 2.47 4.16 -4.13
C ALA A 42 1.99 4.28 -2.69
N ASP A 43 2.84 3.93 -1.71
CA ASP A 43 2.46 4.03 -0.29
C ASP A 43 2.04 5.45 0.07
N ARG A 44 2.82 6.42 -0.37
CA ARG A 44 2.53 7.83 -0.11
C ARG A 44 1.25 8.29 -0.81
N MET A 45 1.04 7.84 -2.05
CA MET A 45 -0.17 8.19 -2.81
C MET A 45 -1.42 7.62 -2.16
N VAL A 46 -1.36 6.38 -1.69
CA VAL A 46 -2.46 5.72 -0.97
C VAL A 46 -2.78 6.47 0.31
N GLN A 47 -1.78 6.80 1.11
CA GLN A 47 -1.97 7.57 2.34
C GLN A 47 -2.59 8.93 2.05
N LEU A 48 -2.12 9.62 1.02
CA LEU A 48 -2.64 10.94 0.65
C LEU A 48 -4.12 10.86 0.27
N TYR A 49 -4.51 9.86 -0.50
CA TYR A 49 -5.90 9.65 -0.89
C TYR A 49 -6.80 9.54 0.35
N PHE A 50 -6.48 8.64 1.26
CA PHE A 50 -7.30 8.42 2.46
C PHE A 50 -7.28 9.62 3.40
N LYS A 51 -6.17 10.34 3.49
CA LYS A 51 -6.11 11.61 4.24
C LYS A 51 -7.09 12.63 3.66
N LEU A 52 -7.07 12.83 2.35
CA LEU A 52 -7.90 13.84 1.68
C LEU A 52 -9.39 13.53 1.81
N PHE A 53 -9.76 12.27 1.79
CA PHE A 53 -11.15 11.84 1.97
C PHE A 53 -11.50 11.55 3.44
N ARG A 54 -10.60 11.86 4.36
CA ARG A 54 -10.79 11.70 5.81
C ARG A 54 -11.15 10.28 6.24
N TYR A 55 -10.62 9.29 5.53
CA TYR A 55 -10.80 7.89 5.86
C TYR A 55 -9.78 7.49 6.90
N LYS A 56 -10.22 6.95 8.05
CA LYS A 56 -9.34 6.72 9.21
C LYS A 56 -8.95 5.27 9.42
N ASP A 57 -9.61 4.32 8.76
CA ASP A 57 -9.35 2.89 8.95
C ASP A 57 -8.11 2.46 8.14
N VAL A 58 -6.97 3.03 8.51
CA VAL A 58 -5.67 2.85 7.88
C VAL A 58 -4.61 2.66 8.95
N THR A 59 -3.74 1.67 8.79
CA THR A 59 -2.53 1.52 9.61
C THR A 59 -1.31 1.56 8.72
N VAL A 60 -0.32 2.36 9.11
CA VAL A 60 0.96 2.48 8.43
C VAL A 60 1.97 1.55 9.10
N TYR A 61 2.53 0.62 8.33
CA TYR A 61 3.57 -0.29 8.80
C TYR A 61 4.95 0.29 8.51
N CYS A 62 5.86 0.19 9.46
CA CYS A 62 7.24 0.63 9.28
C CYS A 62 8.20 -0.30 10.01
N SER A 63 9.47 -0.28 9.59
CA SER A 63 10.54 -1.05 10.25
C SER A 63 11.45 -0.15 11.10
N ARG A 64 11.31 1.15 11.00
CA ARG A 64 12.08 2.14 11.77
C ARG A 64 11.33 2.61 13.01
N ASN A 65 12.03 3.30 13.90
CA ASN A 65 11.39 3.92 15.08
C ASN A 65 10.41 5.01 14.67
N LEU A 66 10.69 5.74 13.59
CA LEU A 66 9.80 6.74 13.02
C LEU A 66 9.45 6.36 11.59
N THR A 67 8.23 6.63 11.19
CA THR A 67 7.81 6.41 9.81
C THR A 67 8.53 7.36 8.87
N ARG A 68 8.88 6.88 7.66
CA ARG A 68 9.39 7.73 6.59
C ARG A 68 8.29 8.63 6.04
N ASN A 69 7.07 8.09 5.91
CA ASN A 69 5.88 8.81 5.47
C ASN A 69 4.68 8.37 6.29
N ASN A 70 4.01 9.32 6.93
CA ASN A 70 2.70 9.11 7.54
C ASN A 70 1.89 10.40 7.38
N LEU A 71 1.34 10.61 6.20
CA LEU A 71 0.72 11.87 5.80
C LEU A 71 -0.59 12.15 6.53
N GLY A 72 -1.31 11.11 6.91
CA GLY A 72 -2.62 11.24 7.56
C GLY A 72 -2.58 11.09 9.07
N ASN A 73 -1.40 11.04 9.65
CA ASN A 73 -1.22 10.77 11.08
C ASN A 73 -2.01 9.51 11.51
N PHE A 74 -1.93 8.47 10.71
CA PHE A 74 -2.60 7.20 10.94
C PHE A 74 -1.91 6.41 12.07
N PRO A 75 -2.60 5.45 12.70
CA PRO A 75 -1.94 4.49 13.58
C PRO A 75 -0.76 3.83 12.89
N VAL A 76 0.29 3.57 13.66
CA VAL A 76 1.53 2.99 13.16
C VAL A 76 1.75 1.63 13.81
N LYS A 77 2.07 0.63 12.98
CA LYS A 77 2.58 -0.66 13.48
C LYS A 77 4.04 -0.78 13.12
N ARG A 78 4.90 -0.75 14.13
CA ARG A 78 6.33 -0.95 13.96
C ARG A 78 6.63 -2.45 13.94
N VAL A 79 7.31 -2.90 12.91
CA VAL A 79 7.70 -4.29 12.75
C VAL A 79 9.15 -4.43 13.20
N GLU A 80 9.39 -5.13 14.29
CA GLU A 80 10.74 -5.36 14.78
C GLU A 80 11.43 -6.43 13.93
N THR A 81 12.70 -6.16 13.62
CA THR A 81 13.50 -7.08 12.83
C THR A 81 14.97 -6.89 13.14
N SER A 82 15.73 -7.99 13.16
CA SER A 82 17.19 -7.97 13.23
C SER A 82 17.85 -7.89 11.87
N GLU A 83 17.07 -7.94 10.79
CA GLU A 83 17.57 -7.88 9.42
C GLU A 83 18.15 -6.50 9.11
N LYS A 84 19.02 -6.46 8.09
CA LYS A 84 19.68 -5.23 7.64
C LYS A 84 19.49 -5.05 6.14
N GLY A 85 19.68 -3.82 5.66
CA GLY A 85 19.60 -3.50 4.25
C GLY A 85 18.19 -3.68 3.70
N ARG A 86 18.09 -4.30 2.52
CA ARG A 86 16.79 -4.53 1.85
C ARG A 86 15.85 -5.35 2.73
N LYS A 87 16.34 -6.39 3.41
CA LYS A 87 15.53 -7.25 4.26
C LYS A 87 14.93 -6.50 5.45
N PHE A 88 15.62 -5.48 5.93
CA PHE A 88 15.08 -4.62 6.99
C PHE A 88 13.77 -3.95 6.55
N PHE A 89 13.74 -3.38 5.35
CA PHE A 89 12.54 -2.73 4.83
C PHE A 89 11.48 -3.73 4.36
N GLU A 90 11.90 -4.91 3.91
CA GLU A 90 11.00 -5.99 3.49
C GLU A 90 10.20 -6.58 4.66
N SER A 91 10.73 -6.48 5.88
CA SER A 91 10.08 -7.07 7.05
C SER A 91 8.67 -6.55 7.27
N LYS A 92 8.42 -5.25 7.02
CA LYS A 92 7.08 -4.69 7.12
C LYS A 92 6.13 -5.25 6.05
N ASP A 93 6.65 -5.49 4.85
CA ASP A 93 5.87 -6.06 3.75
C ASP A 93 5.46 -7.50 4.06
N ILE A 94 6.37 -8.27 4.66
CA ILE A 94 6.08 -9.62 5.11
C ILE A 94 4.98 -9.60 6.18
N ALA A 95 5.09 -8.71 7.15
CA ALA A 95 4.09 -8.58 8.20
C ALA A 95 2.71 -8.21 7.64
N MET A 96 2.64 -7.26 6.72
CA MET A 96 1.38 -6.88 6.07
C MET A 96 0.80 -8.05 5.27
N SER A 97 1.66 -8.82 4.59
CA SER A 97 1.22 -10.00 3.84
C SER A 97 0.59 -11.05 4.76
N GLN A 98 1.13 -11.21 5.96
CA GLN A 98 0.58 -12.14 6.96
C GLN A 98 -0.72 -11.64 7.57
N ASP A 99 -0.80 -10.34 7.85
CA ASP A 99 -1.93 -9.74 8.57
C ASP A 99 -3.15 -9.49 7.69
N CYS A 100 -3.00 -9.36 6.38
CA CYS A 100 -4.09 -9.02 5.47
C CYS A 100 -4.97 -10.22 5.12
N ASP A 101 -6.20 -9.93 4.70
CA ASP A 101 -7.10 -10.92 4.11
C ASP A 101 -6.89 -11.04 2.60
N ARG A 102 -6.59 -9.94 1.94
CA ARG A 102 -6.23 -9.88 0.52
C ARG A 102 -5.40 -8.62 0.24
N ALA A 103 -4.93 -8.48 -0.98
CA ALA A 103 -4.06 -7.38 -1.35
C ALA A 103 -4.41 -6.77 -2.70
N VAL A 104 -4.05 -5.50 -2.84
CA VAL A 104 -4.08 -4.75 -4.10
C VAL A 104 -2.67 -4.22 -4.33
N CYS A 105 -2.12 -4.45 -5.51
CA CYS A 105 -0.76 -4.00 -5.85
C CYS A 105 -0.81 -3.06 -7.05
N PHE A 106 -0.36 -1.83 -6.84
CA PHE A 106 -0.18 -0.85 -7.91
C PHE A 106 1.24 -0.97 -8.43
N TRP A 107 1.39 -1.60 -9.58
CA TRP A 107 2.69 -2.03 -10.10
C TRP A 107 3.02 -1.36 -11.43
N ASN A 108 4.26 -0.91 -11.57
CA ASN A 108 4.73 -0.35 -12.85
C ASN A 108 5.08 -1.43 -13.88
N GLY A 109 5.01 -2.71 -13.51
CA GLY A 109 5.29 -3.84 -14.37
C GLY A 109 6.71 -4.39 -14.27
N TYR A 110 7.61 -3.70 -13.54
CA TYR A 110 9.02 -4.11 -13.47
C TYR A 110 9.67 -3.97 -12.10
N SER A 111 9.12 -3.22 -11.15
CA SER A 111 9.76 -3.05 -9.85
C SER A 111 9.80 -4.37 -9.08
N LYS A 112 10.96 -4.69 -8.53
CA LYS A 112 11.22 -5.98 -7.88
C LYS A 112 10.54 -6.12 -6.52
N GLY A 113 10.44 -5.03 -5.77
CA GLY A 113 9.81 -5.05 -4.46
C GLY A 113 8.33 -5.40 -4.53
N THR A 114 7.61 -4.79 -5.46
CA THR A 114 6.19 -5.09 -5.68
C THR A 114 6.00 -6.51 -6.20
N LYS A 115 6.88 -6.94 -7.13
CA LYS A 115 6.83 -8.32 -7.64
C LYS A 115 7.02 -9.33 -6.50
N ALA A 116 7.95 -9.07 -5.59
CA ALA A 116 8.18 -9.93 -4.43
C ALA A 116 6.94 -10.03 -3.54
N ASN A 117 6.24 -8.93 -3.33
CA ASN A 117 4.99 -8.92 -2.57
C ASN A 117 3.89 -9.73 -3.27
N ILE A 118 3.75 -9.57 -4.59
CA ILE A 118 2.79 -10.33 -5.38
C ILE A 118 3.06 -11.83 -5.24
N ASP A 119 4.30 -12.25 -5.44
CA ASP A 119 4.70 -13.65 -5.38
C ASP A 119 4.49 -14.24 -3.98
N ARG A 120 4.84 -13.48 -2.95
CA ARG A 120 4.66 -13.90 -1.55
C ARG A 120 3.20 -14.13 -1.21
N LEU A 121 2.35 -13.19 -1.59
CA LEU A 121 0.90 -13.26 -1.33
C LEU A 121 0.27 -14.45 -2.04
N LYS A 122 0.65 -14.68 -3.30
CA LYS A 122 0.18 -15.85 -4.06
C LYS A 122 0.63 -17.16 -3.41
N ALA A 123 1.88 -17.21 -2.96
CA ALA A 123 2.41 -18.39 -2.28
C ALA A 123 1.67 -18.67 -0.97
N MET A 124 1.16 -17.63 -0.32
CA MET A 124 0.34 -17.75 0.90
C MET A 124 -1.12 -18.10 0.62
N GLY A 125 -1.52 -18.21 -0.64
CA GLY A 125 -2.90 -18.48 -1.03
C GLY A 125 -3.84 -17.32 -0.87
N LYS A 126 -3.32 -16.09 -0.81
CA LYS A 126 -4.14 -14.88 -0.67
C LYS A 126 -4.45 -14.29 -2.04
N ASP A 127 -5.65 -13.70 -2.15
CA ASP A 127 -6.05 -13.01 -3.37
C ASP A 127 -5.24 -11.73 -3.55
N VAL A 128 -4.73 -11.53 -4.75
CA VAL A 128 -3.96 -10.34 -5.11
C VAL A 128 -4.52 -9.76 -6.40
N GLU A 129 -5.00 -8.54 -6.32
CA GLU A 129 -5.39 -7.78 -7.50
C GLU A 129 -4.20 -6.93 -7.93
N VAL A 130 -3.71 -7.13 -9.15
CA VAL A 130 -2.56 -6.39 -9.68
C VAL A 130 -3.07 -5.38 -10.70
N ILE A 131 -2.79 -4.12 -10.45
CA ILE A 131 -3.14 -3.01 -11.34
C ILE A 131 -1.84 -2.47 -11.92
N ILE A 132 -1.69 -2.56 -13.23
CA ILE A 132 -0.53 -1.99 -13.91
C ILE A 132 -0.75 -0.48 -14.03
N CYS A 133 0.17 0.27 -13.44
CA CYS A 133 0.09 1.73 -13.39
C CYS A 133 1.18 2.33 -14.27
N LYS A 134 0.81 2.92 -15.38
CA LYS A 134 1.74 3.58 -16.30
C LYS A 134 1.79 5.06 -15.99
N ARG A 135 2.99 5.60 -15.93
CA ARG A 135 3.23 7.00 -15.59
C ARG A 135 2.48 7.97 -16.51
N ALA A 136 2.38 7.64 -17.80
CA ALA A 136 1.65 8.45 -18.77
C ALA A 136 0.16 8.62 -18.44
N ASN A 137 -0.42 7.71 -17.67
CA ASN A 137 -1.84 7.72 -17.30
C ASN A 137 -2.09 8.28 -15.90
N MET A 138 -1.06 8.77 -15.23
CA MET A 138 -1.18 9.28 -13.86
C MET A 138 -1.55 10.75 -13.85
N ARG A 139 -2.45 11.11 -12.93
CA ARG A 139 -2.82 12.48 -12.61
C ARG A 139 -2.31 12.79 -11.21
N ARG A 140 -1.82 14.02 -11.00
CA ARG A 140 -1.26 14.43 -9.71
C ARG A 140 -2.30 14.82 -8.69
N GLY A 141 -3.52 15.13 -9.11
CA GLY A 141 -4.62 15.48 -8.22
C GLY A 141 -5.48 14.28 -7.89
N CYS A 142 -6.03 14.28 -6.67
CA CYS A 142 -7.06 13.34 -6.25
C CYS A 142 -8.41 13.82 -6.74
N SER A 143 -9.09 13.06 -7.58
CA SER A 143 -10.47 13.37 -7.93
C SER A 143 -11.42 12.39 -7.25
N ALA A 144 -12.52 12.91 -6.70
CA ALA A 144 -13.62 12.11 -6.19
C ALA A 144 -14.42 11.58 -7.38
N ARG A 145 -14.16 10.41 -7.79
CA ARG A 145 -14.88 9.79 -8.87
C ARG A 145 -16.05 8.97 -8.38
#